data_1ca2a205db4bab0f4986b6f5607b2b83
#
_entry.id   1ca2a205db4bab0f4986b6f5607b2b83
#
_cell.length_a   1.000
_cell.length_b   1.000
_cell.length_c   1.000
_cell.angle_alpha   90.00
_cell.angle_beta   90.00
_cell.angle_gamma   90.00
#
_symmetry.space_group_name_H-M   'P 1'
#
loop_
_entity.id
_entity.type
_entity.pdbx_description
1 polymer ?
#
loop_
_entity_poly.entity_id
_entity_poly.type
_entity_poly.pdbx_seq_one_letter_code
_entity_poly.pdbx_strand_id
1 'polypeptide(L)'
;MILYNSLGQTKQEFIPHTAGKVNMYTCGPTVYHFAHIGNLRTYIMEDVLEKYLRFAGYDVKRVMNITDVGHLSSDADTGEDKMLKGAKREHKTVMEIAKFYTDAFFEDCKKLNIKRPDVVEPATNCIDEFIHMISVLLEKGYAYIAGGNVYFDTSKLDNYYVFGNMNEDDLAVGVRDSVEEDNNKRNKADFVLWFTKSKFDSQELKWESPWGVGYPGWHIECSAISCKHNGEYLDIHCGGIDNAFPHHTNEIAQSEAYLGHKWCKYWFHVLHLNDARGKMSKSKGDFLTVSLLESKGYNPLVYRLFCLQSHYRKPLTFSYDSLDNAAIAYDKLIKKISTLSPDGEPDMEAAKPYLNEFNDALGNDLNTSLGLTAVYSVLKGNISDATKLYLIGEFDKVLSLDLTKAQENKSENPINEEVESLIAQRTEARKNKDWATADAIRDKLKEMKVVVEDTKDGIKWHFEN
;
A
#
# COMPACT_ATOMS: atom_id res chain seq x y z
N MET A 1 8.99 6.45 19.29
CA MET A 1 9.15 6.30 17.83
C MET A 1 9.66 7.60 17.23
N ILE A 2 10.58 7.51 16.29
CA ILE A 2 11.02 8.64 15.46
C ILE A 2 10.46 8.40 14.05
N LEU A 3 9.89 9.43 13.42
CA LEU A 3 9.35 9.36 12.07
C LEU A 3 9.88 10.53 11.24
N TYR A 4 10.28 10.27 10.00
CA TYR A 4 10.63 11.34 9.08
C TYR A 4 9.36 12.05 8.60
N ASN A 5 9.32 13.35 8.82
CA ASN A 5 8.24 14.20 8.35
C ASN A 5 8.67 14.90 7.06
N SER A 6 7.99 14.63 5.96
CA SER A 6 8.26 15.28 4.67
C SER A 6 8.02 16.80 4.74
N LEU A 7 7.06 17.23 5.59
CA LEU A 7 6.91 18.64 5.94
C LEU A 7 8.08 19.04 6.87
N GLY A 8 8.98 19.87 6.37
CA GLY A 8 10.20 20.26 7.07
C GLY A 8 11.39 19.31 6.89
N GLN A 9 11.23 18.18 6.19
CA GLN A 9 12.30 17.27 5.74
C GLN A 9 13.24 16.79 6.87
N THR A 10 12.67 16.46 8.03
CA THR A 10 13.44 16.07 9.21
C THR A 10 12.82 14.90 9.95
N LYS A 11 13.65 14.14 10.65
CA LYS A 11 13.20 13.14 11.61
C LYS A 11 12.76 13.81 12.89
N GLN A 12 11.58 13.43 13.36
CA GLN A 12 10.93 13.99 14.54
C GLN A 12 10.45 12.88 15.46
N GLU A 13 10.38 13.16 16.75
CA GLU A 13 9.67 12.30 17.68
C GLU A 13 8.17 12.28 17.33
N PHE A 14 7.61 11.09 17.21
CA PHE A 14 6.18 10.95 16.94
C PHE A 14 5.37 11.13 18.22
N ILE A 15 4.58 12.20 18.25
CA ILE A 15 3.70 12.56 19.36
C ILE A 15 2.31 12.81 18.77
N PRO A 16 1.32 11.92 18.95
CA PRO A 16 -0.04 12.12 18.43
C PRO A 16 -0.76 13.28 19.15
N HIS A 17 -1.81 13.81 18.53
CA HIS A 17 -2.66 14.85 19.12
C HIS A 17 -3.36 14.36 20.40
N THR A 18 -3.81 13.10 20.40
CA THR A 18 -4.41 12.45 21.57
C THR A 18 -3.51 11.31 22.03
N ALA A 19 -3.10 11.34 23.30
CA ALA A 19 -2.22 10.31 23.85
C ALA A 19 -2.80 8.89 23.63
N GLY A 20 -1.99 7.99 23.08
CA GLY A 20 -2.36 6.61 22.79
C GLY A 20 -3.26 6.40 21.56
N LYS A 21 -3.75 7.46 20.90
CA LYS A 21 -4.60 7.35 19.70
C LYS A 21 -3.92 8.02 18.51
N VAL A 22 -4.10 7.43 17.32
CA VAL A 22 -3.56 7.95 16.07
C VAL A 22 -4.63 7.99 15.00
N ASN A 23 -4.92 9.17 14.48
CA ASN A 23 -5.71 9.37 13.29
C ASN A 23 -4.78 9.37 12.07
N MET A 24 -4.99 8.41 11.16
CA MET A 24 -4.19 8.21 9.96
C MET A 24 -5.09 8.31 8.72
N TYR A 25 -4.66 9.06 7.73
CA TYR A 25 -5.32 9.15 6.43
C TYR A 25 -4.37 8.66 5.33
N THR A 26 -4.89 7.85 4.43
CA THR A 26 -4.13 7.33 3.28
C THR A 26 -4.90 7.65 2.00
N CYS A 27 -4.26 8.32 1.04
CA CYS A 27 -4.86 8.57 -0.26
C CYS A 27 -5.20 7.24 -0.95
N GLY A 28 -6.46 7.07 -1.29
CA GLY A 28 -6.95 5.87 -1.96
C GLY A 28 -6.71 5.86 -3.47
N PRO A 29 -7.04 4.76 -4.14
CA PRO A 29 -6.86 4.63 -5.57
C PRO A 29 -7.93 5.40 -6.36
N THR A 30 -7.58 5.91 -7.54
CA THR A 30 -8.54 6.27 -8.57
C THR A 30 -8.93 5.01 -9.35
N VAL A 31 -10.19 4.61 -9.23
CA VAL A 31 -10.67 3.26 -9.59
C VAL A 31 -11.17 3.16 -11.03
N TYR A 32 -10.30 3.41 -12.00
CA TYR A 32 -10.58 3.26 -13.44
C TYR A 32 -9.70 2.20 -14.12
N HIS A 33 -8.77 1.60 -13.38
CA HIS A 33 -7.83 0.58 -13.85
C HIS A 33 -7.26 -0.19 -12.65
N PHE A 34 -6.72 -1.40 -12.87
CA PHE A 34 -6.00 -2.14 -11.85
C PHE A 34 -4.87 -1.29 -11.23
N ALA A 35 -4.59 -1.50 -9.95
CA ALA A 35 -3.39 -0.96 -9.34
C ALA A 35 -2.15 -1.67 -9.91
N HIS A 36 -1.12 -0.93 -10.28
CA HIS A 36 0.14 -1.56 -10.60
C HIS A 36 1.01 -1.72 -9.33
N ILE A 37 1.99 -2.62 -9.39
CA ILE A 37 2.82 -2.94 -8.22
C ILE A 37 3.51 -1.70 -7.61
N GLY A 38 3.83 -0.68 -8.40
CA GLY A 38 4.39 0.58 -7.89
C GLY A 38 3.45 1.34 -6.95
N ASN A 39 2.12 1.35 -7.23
CA ASN A 39 1.13 1.90 -6.30
C ASN A 39 1.05 1.03 -5.04
N LEU A 40 1.03 -0.30 -5.21
CA LEU A 40 0.91 -1.24 -4.10
C LEU A 40 2.11 -1.20 -3.14
N ARG A 41 3.31 -0.79 -3.60
CA ARG A 41 4.44 -0.50 -2.71
C ARG A 41 4.08 0.57 -1.67
N THR A 42 3.41 1.65 -2.07
CA THR A 42 2.98 2.70 -1.16
C THR A 42 2.04 2.12 -0.09
N TYR A 43 1.00 1.40 -0.51
CA TYR A 43 0.03 0.78 0.41
C TYR A 43 0.66 -0.28 1.33
N ILE A 44 1.68 -1.02 0.88
CA ILE A 44 2.46 -1.93 1.73
C ILE A 44 3.16 -1.15 2.86
N MET A 45 3.80 -0.02 2.54
CA MET A 45 4.54 0.76 3.54
C MET A 45 3.60 1.49 4.52
N GLU A 46 2.46 1.96 4.04
CA GLU A 46 1.39 2.52 4.88
C GLU A 46 0.81 1.47 5.84
N ASP A 47 0.61 0.25 5.36
CA ASP A 47 0.16 -0.90 6.15
C ASP A 47 1.17 -1.27 7.24
N VAL A 48 2.45 -1.28 6.90
CA VAL A 48 3.52 -1.54 7.88
C VAL A 48 3.57 -0.42 8.93
N LEU A 49 3.38 0.84 8.54
CA LEU A 49 3.30 1.96 9.48
C LEU A 49 2.13 1.79 10.45
N GLU A 50 0.92 1.49 9.95
CA GLU A 50 -0.25 1.24 10.80
C GLU A 50 0.00 0.08 11.75
N LYS A 51 0.49 -1.06 11.23
CA LYS A 51 0.74 -2.26 12.03
C LYS A 51 1.82 -2.03 13.08
N TYR A 52 2.87 -1.28 12.75
CA TYR A 52 3.89 -0.93 13.73
C TYR A 52 3.36 0.01 14.81
N LEU A 53 2.56 1.01 14.47
CA LEU A 53 1.92 1.87 15.46
C LEU A 53 1.04 1.06 16.42
N ARG A 54 0.26 0.09 15.92
CA ARG A 54 -0.53 -0.83 16.76
C ARG A 54 0.36 -1.73 17.62
N PHE A 55 1.46 -2.25 17.05
CA PHE A 55 2.46 -3.03 17.78
C PHE A 55 3.11 -2.21 18.91
N ALA A 56 3.36 -0.93 18.68
CA ALA A 56 3.85 0.02 19.69
C ALA A 56 2.79 0.47 20.71
N GLY A 57 1.56 -0.07 20.65
CA GLY A 57 0.51 0.14 21.63
C GLY A 57 -0.46 1.30 21.33
N TYR A 58 -0.41 1.91 20.14
CA TYR A 58 -1.37 2.93 19.75
C TYR A 58 -2.68 2.33 19.24
N ASP A 59 -3.80 2.99 19.58
CA ASP A 59 -5.11 2.78 18.95
C ASP A 59 -5.16 3.60 17.67
N VAL A 60 -5.08 2.94 16.52
CA VAL A 60 -4.99 3.60 15.21
C VAL A 60 -6.33 3.53 14.49
N LYS A 61 -6.82 4.67 14.04
CA LYS A 61 -7.95 4.78 13.10
C LYS A 61 -7.40 5.18 11.73
N ARG A 62 -7.42 4.26 10.75
CA ARG A 62 -7.03 4.54 9.37
C ARG A 62 -8.23 4.77 8.48
N VAL A 63 -8.26 5.92 7.83
CA VAL A 63 -9.27 6.32 6.84
C VAL A 63 -8.64 6.34 5.45
N MET A 64 -9.37 5.87 4.44
CA MET A 64 -8.98 5.91 3.03
C MET A 64 -10.19 6.32 2.19
N ASN A 65 -9.99 7.24 1.24
CA ASN A 65 -10.98 7.51 0.20
C ASN A 65 -10.92 6.47 -0.91
N ILE A 66 -12.00 6.38 -1.69
CA ILE A 66 -11.99 5.80 -3.04
C ILE A 66 -12.40 6.92 -3.98
N THR A 67 -11.52 7.25 -4.91
CA THR A 67 -11.78 8.26 -5.95
C THR A 67 -12.60 7.61 -7.07
N ASP A 68 -13.92 7.64 -6.90
CA ASP A 68 -14.93 7.09 -7.81
C ASP A 68 -15.72 8.19 -8.57
N VAL A 69 -15.43 9.44 -8.32
CA VAL A 69 -15.83 10.56 -9.16
C VAL A 69 -14.88 10.67 -10.36
N GLY A 70 -15.36 11.23 -11.47
CA GLY A 70 -14.53 11.43 -12.66
C GLY A 70 -13.43 12.46 -12.41
N HIS A 71 -12.22 12.14 -12.86
CA HIS A 71 -11.08 13.06 -12.81
C HIS A 71 -10.43 13.19 -14.17
N LEU A 72 -9.95 14.40 -14.46
CA LEU A 72 -9.20 14.69 -15.67
C LEU A 72 -7.87 13.92 -15.68
N SER A 73 -7.34 13.66 -16.87
CA SER A 73 -6.17 12.78 -17.07
C SER A 73 -4.85 13.39 -16.59
N SER A 74 -4.82 14.68 -16.25
CA SER A 74 -3.65 15.36 -15.68
C SER A 74 -3.94 15.86 -14.26
N ASP A 75 -2.91 15.87 -13.42
CA ASP A 75 -2.96 16.42 -12.07
C ASP A 75 -3.06 17.97 -12.06
N ALA A 76 -2.97 18.59 -13.26
CA ALA A 76 -3.08 20.03 -13.49
C ALA A 76 -4.47 20.44 -14.04
N ASP A 77 -5.53 19.71 -13.65
CA ASP A 77 -6.94 20.01 -14.01
C ASP A 77 -7.22 20.03 -15.53
N THR A 78 -6.50 19.23 -16.31
CA THR A 78 -6.68 19.15 -17.77
C THR A 78 -6.75 17.71 -18.27
N GLY A 79 -7.33 17.49 -19.45
CA GLY A 79 -7.38 16.18 -20.12
C GLY A 79 -8.75 15.49 -20.04
N GLU A 80 -8.84 14.27 -20.61
CA GLU A 80 -10.08 13.48 -20.64
C GLU A 80 -10.33 12.80 -19.28
N ASP A 81 -11.60 12.64 -18.91
CA ASP A 81 -12.00 11.91 -17.71
C ASP A 81 -11.49 10.45 -17.72
N LYS A 82 -10.73 10.09 -16.70
CA LYS A 82 -10.14 8.76 -16.54
C LYS A 82 -11.21 7.66 -16.38
N MET A 83 -12.29 7.95 -15.63
CA MET A 83 -13.36 7.00 -15.37
C MET A 83 -14.18 6.73 -16.64
N LEU A 84 -14.53 7.79 -17.37
CA LEU A 84 -15.25 7.68 -18.62
C LEU A 84 -14.43 6.92 -19.70
N LYS A 85 -13.13 7.14 -19.75
CA LYS A 85 -12.23 6.38 -20.63
C LYS A 85 -12.20 4.89 -20.28
N GLY A 86 -12.20 4.56 -18.98
CA GLY A 86 -12.33 3.18 -18.51
C GLY A 86 -13.67 2.56 -18.90
N ALA A 87 -14.77 3.27 -18.67
CA ALA A 87 -16.14 2.83 -18.98
C ALA A 87 -16.32 2.55 -20.47
N LYS A 88 -15.89 3.45 -21.34
CA LYS A 88 -15.93 3.27 -22.80
C LYS A 88 -15.10 2.06 -23.25
N ARG A 89 -13.92 1.86 -22.68
CA ARG A 89 -13.04 0.72 -23.00
C ARG A 89 -13.69 -0.62 -22.67
N GLU A 90 -14.45 -0.69 -21.56
CA GLU A 90 -14.99 -1.94 -21.04
C GLU A 90 -16.49 -2.09 -21.30
N HIS A 91 -17.12 -1.14 -21.98
CA HIS A 91 -18.57 -1.13 -22.27
C HIS A 91 -19.43 -1.24 -20.99
N LYS A 92 -19.03 -0.54 -19.93
CA LYS A 92 -19.71 -0.49 -18.63
C LYS A 92 -20.03 0.95 -18.25
N THR A 93 -20.92 1.14 -17.28
CA THR A 93 -21.15 2.45 -16.66
C THR A 93 -19.95 2.86 -15.79
N VAL A 94 -19.82 4.15 -15.51
CA VAL A 94 -18.75 4.68 -14.64
C VAL A 94 -18.82 4.04 -13.24
N MET A 95 -20.02 3.86 -12.68
CA MET A 95 -20.20 3.25 -11.36
C MET A 95 -19.87 1.75 -11.33
N GLU A 96 -20.18 1.01 -12.39
CA GLU A 96 -19.77 -0.39 -12.51
C GLU A 96 -18.25 -0.55 -12.61
N ILE A 97 -17.60 0.37 -13.33
CA ILE A 97 -16.13 0.44 -13.40
C ILE A 97 -15.54 0.75 -12.03
N ALA A 98 -16.06 1.77 -11.34
CA ALA A 98 -15.61 2.15 -10.01
C ALA A 98 -15.69 0.96 -9.04
N LYS A 99 -16.84 0.28 -9.00
CA LYS A 99 -17.04 -0.89 -8.15
C LYS A 99 -16.07 -2.03 -8.52
N PHE A 100 -15.95 -2.38 -9.79
CA PHE A 100 -15.09 -3.46 -10.25
C PHE A 100 -13.63 -3.25 -9.85
N TYR A 101 -13.07 -2.05 -10.11
CA TYR A 101 -11.67 -1.78 -9.77
C TYR A 101 -11.44 -1.54 -8.28
N THR A 102 -12.46 -1.10 -7.53
CA THR A 102 -12.41 -1.05 -6.06
C THR A 102 -12.30 -2.46 -5.49
N ASP A 103 -13.13 -3.39 -5.95
CA ASP A 103 -13.11 -4.78 -5.51
C ASP A 103 -11.77 -5.44 -5.88
N ALA A 104 -11.28 -5.23 -7.10
CA ALA A 104 -9.98 -5.73 -7.57
C ALA A 104 -8.81 -5.17 -6.74
N PHE A 105 -8.84 -3.88 -6.39
CA PHE A 105 -7.82 -3.27 -5.54
C PHE A 105 -7.76 -3.91 -4.14
N PHE A 106 -8.91 -4.13 -3.50
CA PHE A 106 -8.94 -4.76 -2.19
C PHE A 106 -8.59 -6.26 -2.24
N GLU A 107 -8.88 -6.95 -3.34
CA GLU A 107 -8.40 -8.33 -3.52
C GLU A 107 -6.87 -8.38 -3.66
N ASP A 108 -6.25 -7.48 -4.41
CA ASP A 108 -4.80 -7.34 -4.47
C ASP A 108 -4.20 -6.98 -3.10
N CYS A 109 -4.84 -6.08 -2.35
CA CYS A 109 -4.45 -5.75 -0.96
C CYS A 109 -4.48 -6.99 -0.06
N LYS A 110 -5.53 -7.80 -0.15
CA LYS A 110 -5.68 -9.04 0.63
C LYS A 110 -4.56 -10.04 0.30
N LYS A 111 -4.23 -10.25 -0.97
CA LYS A 111 -3.13 -11.11 -1.42
C LYS A 111 -1.77 -10.67 -0.89
N LEU A 112 -1.60 -9.37 -0.68
CA LEU A 112 -0.40 -8.76 -0.13
C LEU A 112 -0.43 -8.60 1.40
N ASN A 113 -1.42 -9.18 2.09
CA ASN A 113 -1.65 -9.02 3.52
C ASN A 113 -1.71 -7.54 3.98
N ILE A 114 -2.21 -6.66 3.13
CA ILE A 114 -2.49 -5.26 3.48
C ILE A 114 -3.83 -5.22 4.20
N LYS A 115 -3.83 -4.72 5.44
CA LYS A 115 -5.06 -4.57 6.24
C LYS A 115 -6.00 -3.58 5.55
N ARG A 116 -7.29 -3.93 5.45
CA ARG A 116 -8.31 -2.98 5.00
C ARG A 116 -8.38 -1.82 5.99
N PRO A 117 -8.43 -0.56 5.55
CA PRO A 117 -8.62 0.59 6.44
C PRO A 117 -9.90 0.46 7.29
N ASP A 118 -9.89 1.08 8.48
CA ASP A 118 -11.05 1.05 9.38
C ASP A 118 -12.25 1.77 8.78
N VAL A 119 -11.98 2.80 7.95
CA VAL A 119 -12.99 3.50 7.13
C VAL A 119 -12.50 3.56 5.69
N VAL A 120 -13.35 3.13 4.76
CA VAL A 120 -13.16 3.28 3.31
C VAL A 120 -14.35 4.09 2.80
N GLU A 121 -14.11 5.31 2.30
CA GLU A 121 -15.16 6.25 1.91
C GLU A 121 -15.08 6.58 0.42
N PRO A 122 -16.07 6.18 -0.39
CA PRO A 122 -16.21 6.64 -1.77
C PRO A 122 -16.43 8.16 -1.83
N ALA A 123 -15.75 8.84 -2.73
CA ALA A 123 -15.88 10.28 -2.90
C ALA A 123 -17.30 10.71 -3.29
N THR A 124 -18.00 9.87 -4.06
CA THR A 124 -19.42 10.09 -4.43
C THR A 124 -20.37 10.19 -3.24
N ASN A 125 -20.02 9.64 -2.08
CA ASN A 125 -20.81 9.74 -0.84
C ASN A 125 -20.60 11.06 -0.08
N CYS A 126 -19.69 11.93 -0.52
CA CYS A 126 -19.24 13.10 0.25
C CYS A 126 -19.41 14.43 -0.52
N ILE A 127 -20.31 14.45 -1.50
CA ILE A 127 -20.55 15.65 -2.33
C ILE A 127 -21.01 16.83 -1.49
N ASP A 128 -21.87 16.62 -0.50
CA ASP A 128 -22.37 17.68 0.38
C ASP A 128 -21.24 18.25 1.25
N GLU A 129 -20.33 17.40 1.74
CA GLU A 129 -19.15 17.83 2.49
C GLU A 129 -18.19 18.66 1.62
N PHE A 130 -18.04 18.29 0.34
CA PHE A 130 -17.22 19.06 -0.61
C PHE A 130 -17.82 20.43 -0.83
N ILE A 131 -19.13 20.50 -1.12
CA ILE A 131 -19.86 21.75 -1.31
C ILE A 131 -19.78 22.63 -0.06
N HIS A 132 -19.94 22.03 1.13
CA HIS A 132 -19.83 22.75 2.39
C HIS A 132 -18.43 23.36 2.59
N MET A 133 -17.36 22.56 2.42
CA MET A 133 -15.99 23.06 2.58
C MET A 133 -15.67 24.17 1.58
N ILE A 134 -16.06 24.03 0.32
CA ILE A 134 -15.87 25.05 -0.71
C ILE A 134 -16.64 26.34 -0.38
N SER A 135 -17.88 26.23 0.13
CA SER A 135 -18.66 27.38 0.54
C SER A 135 -17.98 28.18 1.66
N VAL A 136 -17.43 27.48 2.66
CA VAL A 136 -16.67 28.12 3.74
C VAL A 136 -15.40 28.80 3.21
N LEU A 137 -14.68 28.15 2.27
CA LEU A 137 -13.49 28.74 1.64
C LEU A 137 -13.83 30.02 0.86
N LEU A 138 -14.99 30.06 0.17
CA LEU A 138 -15.50 31.27 -0.51
C LEU A 138 -15.84 32.37 0.50
N GLU A 139 -16.56 32.05 1.58
CA GLU A 139 -16.93 32.98 2.65
C GLU A 139 -15.70 33.60 3.33
N LYS A 140 -14.66 32.79 3.55
CA LYS A 140 -13.40 33.24 4.14
C LYS A 140 -12.47 33.98 3.15
N GLY A 141 -12.82 34.03 1.87
CA GLY A 141 -12.08 34.73 0.82
C GLY A 141 -10.84 33.99 0.33
N TYR A 142 -10.71 32.69 0.59
CA TYR A 142 -9.66 31.80 0.04
C TYR A 142 -10.04 31.21 -1.32
N ALA A 143 -11.28 31.36 -1.75
CA ALA A 143 -11.73 30.88 -3.04
C ALA A 143 -12.45 31.98 -3.82
N TYR A 144 -12.56 31.81 -5.13
CA TYR A 144 -13.27 32.76 -6.03
C TYR A 144 -13.93 32.00 -7.19
N ILE A 145 -14.92 32.67 -7.82
CA ILE A 145 -15.61 32.15 -9.00
C ILE A 145 -15.11 32.89 -10.23
N ALA A 146 -14.69 32.14 -11.25
CA ALA A 146 -14.31 32.71 -12.56
C ALA A 146 -14.67 31.70 -13.68
N GLY A 147 -15.14 32.22 -14.81
CA GLY A 147 -15.53 31.39 -15.96
C GLY A 147 -16.63 30.36 -15.67
N GLY A 148 -17.28 30.43 -14.51
CA GLY A 148 -18.26 29.47 -14.00
C GLY A 148 -17.71 28.44 -13.01
N ASN A 149 -16.39 28.25 -12.93
CA ASN A 149 -15.74 27.31 -11.99
C ASN A 149 -15.38 28.02 -10.67
N VAL A 150 -15.17 27.22 -9.61
CA VAL A 150 -14.68 27.71 -8.32
C VAL A 150 -13.21 27.35 -8.20
N TYR A 151 -12.38 28.31 -7.88
CA TYR A 151 -10.92 28.15 -7.73
C TYR A 151 -10.48 28.49 -6.32
N PHE A 152 -9.44 27.83 -5.85
CA PHE A 152 -8.68 28.25 -4.67
C PHE A 152 -7.67 29.33 -5.07
N ASP A 153 -7.60 30.41 -4.30
CA ASP A 153 -6.69 31.55 -4.48
C ASP A 153 -5.41 31.32 -3.67
N THR A 154 -4.37 30.80 -4.29
CA THR A 154 -3.10 30.48 -3.63
C THR A 154 -2.36 31.72 -3.15
N SER A 155 -2.65 32.92 -3.70
CA SER A 155 -2.06 34.18 -3.26
C SER A 155 -2.50 34.63 -1.87
N LYS A 156 -3.51 33.97 -1.28
CA LYS A 156 -4.00 34.23 0.08
C LYS A 156 -3.18 33.51 1.16
N LEU A 157 -2.25 32.64 0.75
CA LEU A 157 -1.40 31.88 1.65
C LEU A 157 -0.04 32.56 1.79
N ASP A 158 0.49 32.63 3.00
CA ASP A 158 1.85 33.15 3.26
C ASP A 158 2.93 32.27 2.59
N ASN A 159 2.70 30.96 2.52
CA ASN A 159 3.57 29.99 1.85
C ASN A 159 2.74 28.85 1.27
N TYR A 160 2.72 28.74 -0.05
CA TYR A 160 2.04 27.65 -0.75
C TYR A 160 2.95 26.43 -0.94
N TYR A 161 4.25 26.62 -1.26
CA TYR A 161 5.19 25.54 -1.56
C TYR A 161 5.82 24.97 -0.26
N VAL A 162 5.06 24.13 0.45
CA VAL A 162 5.39 23.72 1.82
C VAL A 162 6.35 22.53 1.92
N PHE A 163 6.51 21.71 0.86
CA PHE A 163 7.34 20.50 0.85
C PHE A 163 8.79 20.71 0.36
N GLY A 164 9.37 21.86 0.58
CA GLY A 164 10.80 22.10 0.31
C GLY A 164 11.08 22.91 -0.95
N ASN A 165 12.17 22.63 -1.68
CA ASN A 165 12.67 23.42 -2.81
C ASN A 165 11.77 23.40 -4.07
N MET A 166 10.47 23.32 -3.92
CA MET A 166 9.49 23.43 -5.00
C MET A 166 9.27 24.90 -5.33
N ASN A 167 9.15 25.21 -6.62
CA ASN A 167 8.90 26.57 -7.12
C ASN A 167 7.93 26.52 -8.31
N GLU A 168 7.63 27.69 -8.92
CA GLU A 168 6.73 27.74 -10.09
C GLU A 168 7.22 26.90 -11.27
N ASP A 169 8.54 26.67 -11.40
CA ASP A 169 9.10 25.85 -12.48
C ASP A 169 8.77 24.36 -12.26
N ASP A 170 8.56 23.90 -11.01
CA ASP A 170 8.13 22.55 -10.69
C ASP A 170 6.66 22.30 -11.11
N LEU A 171 5.82 23.35 -11.14
CA LEU A 171 4.50 23.32 -11.79
C LEU A 171 4.62 23.04 -13.29
N ALA A 172 5.62 23.61 -13.96
CA ALA A 172 5.86 23.38 -15.38
C ALA A 172 6.39 21.97 -15.67
N VAL A 173 7.14 21.34 -14.75
CA VAL A 173 7.64 19.95 -14.87
C VAL A 173 6.54 18.93 -14.62
N GLY A 174 5.55 19.23 -13.74
CA GLY A 174 4.33 18.42 -13.54
C GLY A 174 3.34 18.56 -14.71
N VAL A 175 3.47 19.61 -15.48
CA VAL A 175 2.68 19.96 -16.67
C VAL A 175 3.37 19.34 -17.89
N ARG A 176 2.94 18.14 -18.30
CA ARG A 176 3.34 17.56 -19.60
C ARG A 176 2.93 18.50 -20.72
N ASP A 177 3.69 18.49 -21.82
CA ASP A 177 3.63 19.36 -23.04
C ASP A 177 2.26 19.66 -23.69
N SER A 178 1.13 19.45 -23.02
CA SER A 178 -0.24 19.60 -23.52
C SER A 178 -1.18 20.38 -22.61
N VAL A 179 -0.68 21.11 -21.60
CA VAL A 179 -1.55 21.89 -20.70
C VAL A 179 -1.83 23.25 -21.33
N GLU A 180 -3.06 23.43 -21.79
CA GLU A 180 -3.55 24.76 -22.16
C GLU A 180 -3.71 25.62 -20.89
N GLU A 181 -3.22 26.86 -20.96
CA GLU A 181 -3.40 27.84 -19.89
C GLU A 181 -4.89 28.08 -19.62
N ASP A 182 -5.31 27.94 -18.36
CA ASP A 182 -6.65 28.33 -17.93
C ASP A 182 -6.66 29.84 -17.60
N ASN A 183 -7.12 30.60 -18.56
CA ASN A 183 -7.19 32.09 -18.48
C ASN A 183 -8.14 32.60 -17.38
N ASN A 184 -8.91 31.71 -16.70
CA ASN A 184 -9.77 32.09 -15.58
C ASN A 184 -9.01 32.10 -14.25
N LYS A 185 -7.84 31.48 -14.18
CA LYS A 185 -7.01 31.52 -12.98
C LYS A 185 -6.40 32.89 -12.77
N ARG A 186 -6.43 33.39 -11.53
CA ARG A 186 -5.77 34.64 -11.14
C ARG A 186 -4.26 34.45 -11.01
N ASN A 187 -3.84 33.31 -10.52
CA ASN A 187 -2.45 32.88 -10.36
C ASN A 187 -2.22 31.51 -10.99
N LYS A 188 -1.04 31.25 -11.52
CA LYS A 188 -0.72 29.95 -12.14
C LYS A 188 -0.92 28.77 -11.19
N ALA A 189 -0.63 28.97 -9.91
CA ALA A 189 -0.75 27.95 -8.88
C ALA A 189 -2.19 27.69 -8.41
N ASP A 190 -3.14 28.55 -8.77
CA ASP A 190 -4.54 28.35 -8.40
C ASP A 190 -5.07 27.04 -8.99
N PHE A 191 -5.94 26.37 -8.26
CA PHE A 191 -6.50 25.08 -8.66
C PHE A 191 -8.01 25.04 -8.48
N VAL A 192 -8.66 24.16 -9.25
CA VAL A 192 -10.11 24.09 -9.28
C VAL A 192 -10.63 23.31 -8.07
N LEU A 193 -11.62 23.88 -7.39
CA LEU A 193 -12.37 23.25 -6.30
C LEU A 193 -13.68 22.61 -6.81
N TRP A 194 -14.34 23.27 -7.79
CA TRP A 194 -15.57 22.80 -8.40
C TRP A 194 -15.63 23.19 -9.86
N PHE A 195 -15.86 22.20 -10.74
CA PHE A 195 -16.03 22.41 -12.17
C PHE A 195 -17.53 22.51 -12.51
N THR A 196 -17.97 23.62 -13.10
CA THR A 196 -19.28 23.73 -13.76
C THR A 196 -19.12 23.80 -15.27
N LYS A 197 -17.97 24.26 -15.75
CA LYS A 197 -17.62 24.31 -17.16
C LYS A 197 -16.23 23.72 -17.33
N SER A 198 -16.16 22.66 -18.11
CA SER A 198 -14.90 22.07 -18.56
C SER A 198 -14.90 22.01 -20.08
N LYS A 199 -13.73 22.18 -20.69
CA LYS A 199 -13.55 21.91 -22.14
C LYS A 199 -13.88 20.45 -22.48
N PHE A 200 -13.87 19.58 -21.49
CA PHE A 200 -14.19 18.15 -21.57
C PHE A 200 -15.57 17.91 -20.95
N ASP A 201 -16.62 18.38 -21.61
CA ASP A 201 -18.02 18.31 -21.13
C ASP A 201 -18.60 16.89 -21.09
N SER A 202 -17.77 15.88 -21.31
CA SER A 202 -18.09 14.45 -21.31
C SER A 202 -18.13 13.80 -19.93
N GLN A 203 -17.96 14.57 -18.84
CA GLN A 203 -18.10 14.06 -17.47
C GLN A 203 -19.51 13.51 -17.27
N GLU A 204 -19.62 12.21 -16.92
CA GLU A 204 -20.92 11.54 -16.75
C GLU A 204 -21.54 11.87 -15.39
N LEU A 205 -20.70 11.91 -14.33
CA LEU A 205 -21.16 12.19 -12.97
C LEU A 205 -21.11 13.69 -12.69
N LYS A 206 -22.27 14.29 -12.45
CA LYS A 206 -22.43 15.70 -12.10
C LYS A 206 -23.47 15.86 -11.01
N TRP A 207 -23.30 16.85 -10.16
CA TRP A 207 -24.18 17.14 -9.02
C TRP A 207 -24.58 18.61 -9.02
N GLU A 208 -25.75 18.88 -8.46
CA GLU A 208 -26.21 20.23 -8.17
C GLU A 208 -25.32 20.89 -7.12
N SER A 209 -25.00 22.17 -7.28
CA SER A 209 -24.27 22.98 -6.32
C SER A 209 -24.76 24.42 -6.34
N PRO A 210 -24.42 25.26 -5.33
CA PRO A 210 -24.73 26.70 -5.37
C PRO A 210 -24.14 27.45 -6.56
N TRP A 211 -23.13 26.88 -7.22
CA TRP A 211 -22.41 27.46 -8.35
C TRP A 211 -22.89 26.92 -9.70
N GLY A 212 -23.78 25.95 -9.70
CA GLY A 212 -24.32 25.26 -10.86
C GLY A 212 -24.04 23.77 -10.85
N VAL A 213 -24.60 23.04 -11.82
CA VAL A 213 -24.36 21.62 -12.02
C VAL A 213 -22.92 21.37 -12.40
N GLY A 214 -22.23 20.48 -11.68
CA GLY A 214 -20.82 20.25 -11.88
C GLY A 214 -20.25 19.08 -11.08
N TYR A 215 -18.94 19.08 -10.89
CA TYR A 215 -18.22 18.04 -10.16
C TYR A 215 -17.02 18.59 -9.39
N PRO A 216 -16.57 17.92 -8.30
CA PRO A 216 -15.46 18.40 -7.47
C PRO A 216 -14.13 18.34 -8.21
N GLY A 217 -13.20 19.22 -7.84
CA GLY A 217 -11.78 19.08 -8.11
C GLY A 217 -11.19 17.89 -7.30
N TRP A 218 -10.06 17.37 -7.73
CA TRP A 218 -9.49 16.16 -7.14
C TRP A 218 -9.04 16.33 -5.67
N HIS A 219 -8.51 17.50 -5.33
CA HIS A 219 -7.86 17.72 -4.04
C HIS A 219 -8.86 17.90 -2.87
N ILE A 220 -10.09 18.35 -3.16
CA ILE A 220 -11.10 18.59 -2.13
C ILE A 220 -11.61 17.29 -1.49
N GLU A 221 -11.53 16.17 -2.22
CA GLU A 221 -11.97 14.87 -1.72
C GLU A 221 -11.24 14.48 -0.44
N CYS A 222 -9.90 14.40 -0.50
CA CYS A 222 -9.10 13.95 0.64
C CYS A 222 -9.21 14.92 1.82
N SER A 223 -9.25 16.24 1.57
CA SER A 223 -9.44 17.24 2.62
C SER A 223 -10.77 17.06 3.35
N ALA A 224 -11.89 17.00 2.62
CA ALA A 224 -13.20 16.92 3.23
C ALA A 224 -13.48 15.55 3.85
N ILE A 225 -13.11 14.45 3.19
CA ILE A 225 -13.26 13.08 3.72
C ILE A 225 -12.43 12.90 5.01
N SER A 226 -11.21 13.44 5.03
CA SER A 226 -10.38 13.39 6.23
C SER A 226 -11.02 14.18 7.38
N CYS A 227 -11.49 15.41 7.13
CA CYS A 227 -12.17 16.21 8.16
C CYS A 227 -13.46 15.53 8.64
N LYS A 228 -14.25 14.90 7.76
CA LYS A 228 -15.46 14.15 8.11
C LYS A 228 -15.20 13.03 9.10
N HIS A 229 -14.15 12.25 8.87
CA HIS A 229 -13.90 11.04 9.64
C HIS A 229 -12.87 11.19 10.75
N ASN A 230 -11.86 12.04 10.58
CA ASN A 230 -10.78 12.26 11.55
C ASN A 230 -10.95 13.55 12.38
N GLY A 231 -11.92 14.41 11.99
CA GLY A 231 -12.10 15.71 12.63
C GLY A 231 -11.05 16.74 12.22
N GLU A 232 -10.85 17.74 13.06
CA GLU A 232 -10.02 18.91 12.76
C GLU A 232 -8.51 18.65 12.86
N TYR A 233 -8.10 17.53 13.48
CA TYR A 233 -6.71 17.19 13.74
C TYR A 233 -6.37 15.81 13.20
N LEU A 234 -5.47 15.77 12.26
CA LEU A 234 -4.92 14.56 11.67
C LEU A 234 -3.50 14.35 12.18
N ASP A 235 -3.16 13.14 12.64
CA ASP A 235 -1.81 12.84 13.09
C ASP A 235 -0.87 12.56 11.90
N ILE A 236 -1.26 11.64 11.02
CA ILE A 236 -0.44 11.21 9.89
C ILE A 236 -1.24 11.21 8.60
N HIS A 237 -0.71 11.87 7.58
CA HIS A 237 -1.19 11.76 6.20
C HIS A 237 -0.16 11.02 5.33
N CYS A 238 -0.60 10.01 4.58
CA CYS A 238 0.26 9.13 3.81
C CYS A 238 -0.04 9.18 2.32
N GLY A 239 0.99 8.94 1.51
CA GLY A 239 0.87 8.76 0.07
C GLY A 239 2.20 8.46 -0.62
N GLY A 240 2.17 8.35 -1.93
CA GLY A 240 3.39 8.34 -2.74
C GLY A 240 4.05 9.72 -2.77
N ILE A 241 5.34 9.77 -3.05
CA ILE A 241 6.07 11.05 -3.16
C ILE A 241 5.48 11.97 -4.24
N ASP A 242 4.82 11.41 -5.25
CA ASP A 242 4.11 12.17 -6.29
C ASP A 242 2.97 13.00 -5.72
N ASN A 243 2.36 12.56 -4.63
CA ASN A 243 1.27 13.26 -3.99
C ASN A 243 1.76 14.49 -3.22
N ALA A 244 3.04 14.58 -2.85
CA ALA A 244 3.54 15.75 -2.12
C ALA A 244 3.22 17.04 -2.85
N PHE A 245 3.38 17.04 -4.19
CA PHE A 245 3.02 18.17 -5.04
C PHE A 245 2.40 17.68 -6.38
N PRO A 246 1.26 18.26 -6.82
CA PRO A 246 0.51 19.33 -6.14
C PRO A 246 -0.51 18.83 -5.10
N HIS A 247 -0.83 17.52 -5.02
CA HIS A 247 -2.00 16.99 -4.32
C HIS A 247 -2.01 17.33 -2.82
N HIS A 248 -1.05 16.87 -2.05
CA HIS A 248 -0.98 17.16 -0.61
C HIS A 248 -0.73 18.64 -0.30
N THR A 249 0.01 19.34 -1.17
CA THR A 249 0.17 20.81 -1.06
C THR A 249 -1.20 21.50 -1.13
N ASN A 250 -2.05 21.10 -2.09
CA ASN A 250 -3.40 21.64 -2.24
C ASN A 250 -4.32 21.22 -1.08
N GLU A 251 -4.17 20.01 -0.56
CA GLU A 251 -4.93 19.60 0.63
C GLU A 251 -4.56 20.41 1.87
N ILE A 252 -3.27 20.71 2.09
CA ILE A 252 -2.82 21.61 3.17
C ILE A 252 -3.48 22.98 3.01
N ALA A 253 -3.40 23.54 1.79
CA ALA A 253 -3.99 24.83 1.47
C ALA A 253 -5.49 24.86 1.82
N GLN A 254 -6.26 23.88 1.35
CA GLN A 254 -7.70 23.78 1.59
C GLN A 254 -8.04 23.58 3.06
N SER A 255 -7.43 22.58 3.68
CA SER A 255 -7.77 22.17 5.04
C SER A 255 -7.39 23.22 6.07
N GLU A 256 -6.18 23.80 5.97
CA GLU A 256 -5.74 24.83 6.92
C GLU A 256 -6.51 26.16 6.75
N ALA A 257 -6.86 26.55 5.51
CA ALA A 257 -7.72 27.69 5.26
C ALA A 257 -9.15 27.46 5.78
N TYR A 258 -9.70 26.24 5.59
CA TYR A 258 -11.01 25.87 6.08
C TYR A 258 -11.05 25.85 7.62
N LEU A 259 -10.10 25.22 8.28
CA LEU A 259 -10.05 25.07 9.72
C LEU A 259 -9.57 26.34 10.45
N GLY A 260 -8.61 27.06 9.86
CA GLY A 260 -7.98 28.25 10.47
C GLY A 260 -6.80 27.90 11.39
N HIS A 261 -6.32 26.66 11.34
CA HIS A 261 -5.14 26.18 12.09
C HIS A 261 -4.42 25.06 11.32
N LYS A 262 -3.25 24.65 11.82
CA LYS A 262 -2.49 23.52 11.25
C LYS A 262 -3.30 22.22 11.37
N TRP A 263 -3.50 21.55 10.22
CA TRP A 263 -4.37 20.40 10.09
C TRP A 263 -3.64 19.08 10.42
N CYS A 264 -2.60 18.75 9.61
CA CYS A 264 -1.90 17.48 9.70
C CYS A 264 -0.49 17.68 10.28
N LYS A 265 -0.11 16.79 11.21
CA LYS A 265 1.13 16.89 11.97
C LYS A 265 2.32 16.23 11.27
N TYR A 266 2.12 15.04 10.68
CA TYR A 266 3.16 14.24 10.03
C TYR A 266 2.75 13.85 8.62
N TRP A 267 3.65 14.06 7.66
CA TRP A 267 3.47 13.72 6.25
C TRP A 267 4.42 12.60 5.88
N PHE A 268 3.85 11.43 5.54
CA PHE A 268 4.58 10.21 5.24
C PHE A 268 4.52 9.92 3.74
N HIS A 269 5.67 10.01 3.05
CA HIS A 269 5.76 9.78 1.61
C HIS A 269 6.68 8.61 1.29
N VAL A 270 6.17 7.70 0.45
CA VAL A 270 6.91 6.54 -0.05
C VAL A 270 7.51 6.87 -1.41
N LEU A 271 8.83 6.66 -1.57
CA LEU A 271 9.50 6.90 -2.85
C LEU A 271 9.13 5.84 -3.90
N HIS A 272 9.37 6.19 -5.17
CA HIS A 272 8.93 5.41 -6.32
C HIS A 272 9.48 3.99 -6.38
N LEU A 273 8.68 3.12 -6.99
CA LEU A 273 9.17 1.91 -7.64
C LEU A 273 9.56 2.26 -9.07
N ASN A 274 10.83 2.06 -9.41
CA ASN A 274 11.38 2.27 -10.74
C ASN A 274 11.53 0.93 -11.47
N ASP A 275 11.58 0.96 -12.79
CA ASP A 275 12.14 -0.10 -13.63
C ASP A 275 13.47 0.35 -14.24
N ALA A 276 14.10 -0.47 -15.08
CA ALA A 276 15.36 -0.13 -15.72
C ALA A 276 15.30 1.14 -16.62
N ARG A 277 14.09 1.64 -16.93
CA ARG A 277 13.83 2.84 -17.74
C ARG A 277 13.47 4.06 -16.90
N GLY A 278 13.46 3.94 -15.58
CA GLY A 278 13.12 4.99 -14.63
C GLY A 278 11.79 4.73 -13.89
N LYS A 279 11.03 5.78 -13.55
CA LYS A 279 9.74 5.65 -12.86
C LYS A 279 8.79 4.75 -13.65
N MET A 280 8.25 3.74 -12.97
CA MET A 280 7.23 2.86 -13.51
C MET A 280 5.93 3.63 -13.74
N SER A 281 5.38 3.58 -14.95
CA SER A 281 4.13 4.27 -15.29
C SER A 281 3.28 3.45 -16.24
N LYS A 282 1.95 3.68 -16.20
CA LYS A 282 0.94 2.99 -17.03
C LYS A 282 1.19 3.06 -18.54
N SER A 283 1.95 4.06 -19.02
CA SER A 283 2.16 4.32 -20.45
C SER A 283 3.45 3.76 -21.03
N LYS A 284 4.35 3.16 -20.22
CA LYS A 284 5.74 2.85 -20.61
C LYS A 284 6.13 1.37 -20.67
N GLY A 285 5.21 0.42 -20.69
CA GLY A 285 5.56 -0.99 -20.80
C GLY A 285 4.49 -1.93 -20.26
N ASP A 286 4.85 -3.18 -19.98
CA ASP A 286 3.95 -4.16 -19.40
C ASP A 286 3.37 -3.63 -18.09
N PHE A 287 2.04 -3.65 -17.98
CA PHE A 287 1.33 -3.17 -16.80
C PHE A 287 1.44 -4.23 -15.69
N LEU A 288 2.46 -4.08 -14.84
CA LEU A 288 2.77 -5.03 -13.79
C LEU A 288 1.73 -4.96 -12.67
N THR A 289 0.91 -6.00 -12.56
CA THR A 289 -0.10 -6.20 -11.49
C THR A 289 0.27 -7.40 -10.63
N VAL A 290 -0.39 -7.55 -9.47
CA VAL A 290 -0.27 -8.76 -8.63
C VAL A 290 -0.67 -9.99 -9.44
N SER A 291 -1.78 -9.95 -10.17
CA SER A 291 -2.25 -11.08 -10.99
C SER A 291 -1.25 -11.48 -12.07
N LEU A 292 -0.50 -10.52 -12.64
CA LEU A 292 0.57 -10.85 -13.59
C LEU A 292 1.74 -11.56 -12.89
N LEU A 293 2.12 -11.14 -11.69
CA LEU A 293 3.14 -11.83 -10.91
C LEU A 293 2.70 -13.26 -10.55
N GLU A 294 1.45 -13.44 -10.12
CA GLU A 294 0.87 -14.76 -9.84
C GLU A 294 0.88 -15.66 -11.09
N SER A 295 0.49 -15.13 -12.26
CA SER A 295 0.49 -15.89 -13.52
C SER A 295 1.89 -16.35 -13.96
N LYS A 296 2.94 -15.70 -13.44
CA LYS A 296 4.34 -16.08 -13.62
C LYS A 296 4.87 -17.01 -12.50
N GLY A 297 3.99 -17.43 -11.57
CA GLY A 297 4.31 -18.36 -10.50
C GLY A 297 4.85 -17.71 -9.21
N TYR A 298 4.83 -16.38 -9.09
CA TYR A 298 5.25 -15.71 -7.86
C TYR A 298 4.13 -15.70 -6.82
N ASN A 299 4.46 -16.09 -5.58
CA ASN A 299 3.60 -15.79 -4.45
C ASN A 299 3.56 -14.26 -4.21
N PRO A 300 2.38 -13.63 -4.05
CA PRO A 300 2.27 -12.20 -3.79
C PRO A 300 3.12 -11.69 -2.62
N LEU A 301 3.31 -12.51 -1.58
CA LEU A 301 4.13 -12.15 -0.42
C LEU A 301 5.64 -12.04 -0.73
N VAL A 302 6.10 -12.64 -1.81
CA VAL A 302 7.45 -12.41 -2.33
C VAL A 302 7.60 -10.94 -2.75
N TYR A 303 6.58 -10.36 -3.40
CA TYR A 303 6.60 -8.94 -3.75
C TYR A 303 6.53 -8.06 -2.49
N ARG A 304 5.74 -8.45 -1.47
CA ARG A 304 5.75 -7.75 -0.19
C ARG A 304 7.14 -7.80 0.45
N LEU A 305 7.78 -8.98 0.53
CA LEU A 305 9.16 -9.11 1.05
C LEU A 305 10.14 -8.23 0.26
N PHE A 306 10.07 -8.25 -1.07
CA PHE A 306 10.90 -7.40 -1.93
C PHE A 306 10.77 -5.92 -1.58
N CYS A 307 9.56 -5.42 -1.31
CA CYS A 307 9.34 -4.06 -0.86
C CYS A 307 9.97 -3.80 0.52
N LEU A 308 9.81 -4.74 1.48
CA LEU A 308 10.33 -4.60 2.85
C LEU A 308 11.85 -4.63 2.95
N GLN A 309 12.54 -5.20 1.97
CA GLN A 309 14.02 -5.21 1.90
C GLN A 309 14.61 -3.82 1.67
N SER A 310 13.83 -2.84 1.27
CA SER A 310 14.27 -1.47 1.04
C SER A 310 13.51 -0.48 1.94
N HIS A 311 14.22 0.53 2.43
CA HIS A 311 13.61 1.61 3.18
C HIS A 311 12.61 2.39 2.31
N TYR A 312 11.45 2.79 2.85
CA TYR A 312 10.39 3.49 2.11
C TYR A 312 10.86 4.83 1.49
N ARG A 313 11.84 5.50 2.10
CA ARG A 313 12.48 6.73 1.61
C ARG A 313 13.63 6.50 0.63
N LYS A 314 13.78 5.32 0.07
CA LYS A 314 14.71 5.03 -1.01
C LYS A 314 13.95 4.59 -2.25
N PRO A 315 14.31 5.07 -3.45
CA PRO A 315 13.80 4.49 -4.68
C PRO A 315 14.11 2.99 -4.69
N LEU A 316 13.16 2.19 -5.15
CA LEU A 316 13.33 0.75 -5.31
C LEU A 316 13.26 0.43 -6.81
N THR A 317 14.23 -0.31 -7.32
CA THR A 317 14.23 -0.73 -8.73
C THR A 317 13.73 -2.16 -8.85
N PHE A 318 12.67 -2.34 -9.62
CA PHE A 318 12.10 -3.64 -9.93
C PHE A 318 12.81 -4.26 -11.13
N SER A 319 13.14 -5.54 -11.01
CA SER A 319 13.44 -6.45 -12.12
C SER A 319 12.97 -7.85 -11.72
N TYR A 320 12.73 -8.73 -12.69
CA TYR A 320 12.40 -10.12 -12.38
C TYR A 320 13.54 -10.80 -11.62
N ASP A 321 14.82 -10.53 -11.98
CA ASP A 321 15.98 -11.06 -11.25
C ASP A 321 15.98 -10.65 -9.75
N SER A 322 15.60 -9.40 -9.45
CA SER A 322 15.49 -8.97 -8.06
C SER A 322 14.31 -9.60 -7.32
N LEU A 323 13.21 -9.85 -8.05
CA LEU A 323 12.06 -10.58 -7.49
C LEU A 323 12.39 -12.07 -7.27
N ASP A 324 13.13 -12.72 -8.19
CA ASP A 324 13.63 -14.09 -8.02
C ASP A 324 14.53 -14.23 -6.80
N ASN A 325 15.42 -13.27 -6.57
CA ASN A 325 16.24 -13.23 -5.36
C ASN A 325 15.38 -13.10 -4.10
N ALA A 326 14.31 -12.31 -4.14
CA ALA A 326 13.36 -12.21 -3.03
C ALA A 326 12.57 -13.52 -2.84
N ALA A 327 12.19 -14.21 -3.91
CA ALA A 327 11.54 -15.52 -3.85
C ALA A 327 12.42 -16.56 -3.17
N ILE A 328 13.69 -16.67 -3.60
CA ILE A 328 14.67 -17.58 -2.97
C ILE A 328 14.85 -17.25 -1.47
N ALA A 329 14.89 -15.95 -1.14
CA ALA A 329 15.04 -15.52 0.27
C ALA A 329 13.79 -15.87 1.09
N TYR A 330 12.60 -15.69 0.54
CA TYR A 330 11.33 -16.04 1.16
C TYR A 330 11.22 -17.53 1.43
N ASP A 331 11.48 -18.37 0.42
CA ASP A 331 11.42 -19.82 0.53
C ASP A 331 12.40 -20.36 1.58
N LYS A 332 13.65 -19.82 1.59
CA LYS A 332 14.65 -20.19 2.61
C LYS A 332 14.18 -19.80 4.01
N LEU A 333 13.54 -18.63 4.15
CA LEU A 333 13.03 -18.15 5.43
C LEU A 333 11.91 -19.07 5.93
N ILE A 334 10.89 -19.31 5.10
CA ILE A 334 9.76 -20.21 5.42
C ILE A 334 10.27 -21.62 5.76
N LYS A 335 11.17 -22.19 4.94
CA LYS A 335 11.75 -23.51 5.19
C LYS A 335 12.49 -23.57 6.52
N LYS A 336 13.25 -22.52 6.88
CA LYS A 336 13.97 -22.49 8.15
C LYS A 336 13.01 -22.40 9.34
N ILE A 337 11.97 -21.58 9.24
CA ILE A 337 10.94 -21.47 10.29
C ILE A 337 10.17 -22.79 10.43
N SER A 338 9.84 -23.44 9.33
CA SER A 338 9.12 -24.72 9.35
C SER A 338 9.90 -25.86 10.03
N THR A 339 11.21 -25.76 10.21
CA THR A 339 12.00 -26.76 10.94
C THR A 339 12.00 -26.59 12.46
N LEU A 340 11.52 -25.45 12.96
CA LEU A 340 11.44 -25.19 14.40
C LEU A 340 10.37 -26.07 15.05
N SER A 341 10.64 -26.56 16.28
CA SER A 341 9.63 -27.30 17.07
C SER A 341 8.72 -26.32 17.81
N PRO A 342 7.39 -26.48 17.74
CA PRO A 342 6.46 -25.66 18.53
C PRO A 342 6.40 -26.07 20.00
N ASP A 343 7.13 -27.13 20.40
CA ASP A 343 7.06 -27.70 21.75
C ASP A 343 7.69 -26.76 22.79
N GLY A 344 7.01 -26.66 23.95
CA GLY A 344 7.46 -25.89 25.11
C GLY A 344 6.89 -24.49 25.18
N GLU A 345 7.19 -23.80 26.27
CA GLU A 345 6.78 -22.42 26.49
C GLU A 345 7.89 -21.44 26.10
N PRO A 346 7.54 -20.24 25.55
CA PRO A 346 8.52 -19.24 25.20
C PRO A 346 9.16 -18.63 26.47
N ASP A 347 10.48 -18.47 26.47
CA ASP A 347 11.21 -17.73 27.51
C ASP A 347 11.12 -16.22 27.21
N MET A 348 10.30 -15.54 28.00
CA MET A 348 10.03 -14.10 27.81
C MET A 348 11.24 -13.22 28.18
N GLU A 349 12.11 -13.65 29.08
CA GLU A 349 13.34 -12.91 29.41
C GLU A 349 14.36 -13.03 28.26
N ALA A 350 14.53 -14.22 27.70
CA ALA A 350 15.37 -14.44 26.53
C ALA A 350 14.82 -13.76 25.26
N ALA A 351 13.51 -13.51 25.19
CA ALA A 351 12.87 -12.84 24.06
C ALA A 351 13.11 -11.31 24.05
N LYS A 352 13.25 -10.66 25.21
CA LYS A 352 13.35 -9.20 25.35
C LYS A 352 14.39 -8.53 24.45
N PRO A 353 15.64 -9.02 24.36
CA PRO A 353 16.64 -8.37 23.50
C PRO A 353 16.23 -8.31 22.03
N TYR A 354 15.59 -9.34 21.52
CA TYR A 354 15.12 -9.45 20.13
C TYR A 354 13.90 -8.56 19.87
N LEU A 355 12.97 -8.49 20.84
CA LEU A 355 11.85 -7.54 20.77
C LEU A 355 12.35 -6.08 20.72
N ASN A 356 13.37 -5.76 21.52
CA ASN A 356 13.98 -4.45 21.50
C ASN A 356 14.68 -4.18 20.16
N GLU A 357 15.47 -5.13 19.62
CA GLU A 357 16.12 -4.99 18.31
C GLU A 357 15.10 -4.68 17.21
N PHE A 358 13.98 -5.41 17.17
CA PHE A 358 12.91 -5.18 16.20
C PHE A 358 12.23 -3.83 16.40
N ASN A 359 11.91 -3.50 17.67
CA ASN A 359 11.29 -2.22 18.00
C ASN A 359 12.18 -1.03 17.69
N ASP A 360 13.49 -1.11 17.95
CA ASP A 360 14.45 -0.07 17.62
C ASP A 360 14.60 0.11 16.11
N ALA A 361 14.58 -0.99 15.35
CA ALA A 361 14.62 -0.96 13.89
C ALA A 361 13.43 -0.20 13.29
N LEU A 362 12.20 -0.58 13.65
CA LEU A 362 10.98 0.04 13.12
C LEU A 362 10.68 1.37 13.78
N GLY A 363 11.00 1.53 15.07
CA GLY A 363 10.85 2.77 15.83
C GLY A 363 11.75 3.89 15.36
N ASN A 364 12.79 3.60 14.56
CA ASN A 364 13.65 4.59 13.93
C ASN A 364 13.31 4.75 12.44
N ASP A 365 12.18 5.41 12.17
CA ASP A 365 11.78 5.78 10.82
C ASP A 365 11.43 4.58 9.92
N LEU A 366 10.73 3.60 10.53
CA LEU A 366 10.16 2.43 9.84
C LEU A 366 11.20 1.67 8.99
N ASN A 367 12.38 1.36 9.57
CA ASN A 367 13.43 0.64 8.85
C ASN A 367 13.13 -0.86 8.74
N THR A 368 12.29 -1.23 7.78
CA THR A 368 11.86 -2.61 7.53
C THR A 368 13.02 -3.55 7.19
N SER A 369 14.07 -3.05 6.54
CA SER A 369 15.25 -3.85 6.23
C SER A 369 15.99 -4.30 7.51
N LEU A 370 16.10 -3.44 8.52
CA LEU A 370 16.61 -3.82 9.84
C LEU A 370 15.60 -4.70 10.60
N GLY A 371 14.29 -4.45 10.46
CA GLY A 371 13.26 -5.33 11.01
C GLY A 371 13.36 -6.76 10.49
N LEU A 372 13.64 -6.96 9.20
CA LEU A 372 13.95 -8.26 8.62
C LEU A 372 15.25 -8.85 9.19
N THR A 373 16.26 -8.02 9.46
CA THR A 373 17.49 -8.47 10.10
C THR A 373 17.22 -9.04 11.49
N ALA A 374 16.32 -8.42 12.28
CA ALA A 374 15.90 -8.94 13.57
C ALA A 374 15.28 -10.34 13.48
N VAL A 375 14.48 -10.64 12.43
CA VAL A 375 13.98 -12.00 12.18
C VAL A 375 15.13 -13.00 12.00
N TYR A 376 16.16 -12.63 11.22
CA TYR A 376 17.34 -13.48 11.04
C TYR A 376 18.17 -13.60 12.32
N SER A 377 18.23 -12.56 13.16
CA SER A 377 18.88 -12.61 14.48
C SER A 377 18.21 -13.64 15.39
N VAL A 378 16.87 -13.66 15.43
CA VAL A 378 16.07 -14.66 16.16
C VAL A 378 16.41 -16.07 15.68
N LEU A 379 16.40 -16.31 14.36
CA LEU A 379 16.65 -17.64 13.79
C LEU A 379 18.07 -18.17 14.04
N LYS A 380 19.05 -17.28 14.26
CA LYS A 380 20.43 -17.62 14.60
C LYS A 380 20.69 -17.69 16.11
N GLY A 381 19.77 -17.13 16.90
CA GLY A 381 19.91 -17.02 18.34
C GLY A 381 19.96 -18.36 19.05
N ASN A 382 20.71 -18.42 20.15
CA ASN A 382 20.75 -19.61 21.03
C ASN A 382 19.63 -19.53 22.07
N ILE A 383 18.39 -19.58 21.59
CA ILE A 383 17.14 -19.59 22.38
C ILE A 383 16.27 -20.75 21.92
N SER A 384 15.30 -21.18 22.75
CA SER A 384 14.43 -22.30 22.42
C SER A 384 13.61 -22.04 21.16
N ASP A 385 13.23 -23.08 20.44
CA ASP A 385 12.41 -22.95 19.23
C ASP A 385 11.03 -22.36 19.53
N ALA A 386 10.43 -22.69 20.69
CA ALA A 386 9.21 -22.04 21.17
C ALA A 386 9.39 -20.51 21.31
N THR A 387 10.51 -20.05 21.86
CA THR A 387 10.82 -18.60 21.95
C THR A 387 11.02 -17.98 20.58
N LYS A 388 11.71 -18.69 19.65
CA LYS A 388 11.86 -18.21 18.26
C LYS A 388 10.53 -18.06 17.56
N LEU A 389 9.65 -19.06 17.64
CA LEU A 389 8.32 -19.03 17.02
C LEU A 389 7.45 -17.91 17.59
N TYR A 390 7.48 -17.72 18.92
CA TYR A 390 6.83 -16.60 19.56
C TYR A 390 7.29 -15.24 18.96
N LEU A 391 8.60 -15.00 18.92
CA LEU A 391 9.18 -13.76 18.39
C LEU A 391 8.85 -13.54 16.92
N ILE A 392 8.95 -14.58 16.10
CA ILE A 392 8.61 -14.53 14.68
C ILE A 392 7.13 -14.18 14.50
N GLY A 393 6.24 -14.79 15.30
CA GLY A 393 4.81 -14.46 15.31
C GLY A 393 4.54 -12.98 15.68
N GLU A 394 5.24 -12.47 16.72
CA GLU A 394 5.14 -11.05 17.09
C GLU A 394 5.62 -10.11 15.97
N PHE A 395 6.75 -10.41 15.32
CA PHE A 395 7.29 -9.61 14.23
C PHE A 395 6.41 -9.68 12.98
N ASP A 396 5.80 -10.82 12.73
CA ASP A 396 4.92 -11.00 11.55
C ASP A 396 3.58 -10.28 11.69
N LYS A 397 3.16 -9.90 12.90
CA LYS A 397 2.03 -8.96 13.08
C LYS A 397 2.26 -7.63 12.34
N VAL A 398 3.52 -7.23 12.16
CA VAL A 398 3.92 -6.02 11.44
C VAL A 398 4.37 -6.32 10.02
N LEU A 399 5.25 -7.33 9.83
CA LEU A 399 5.81 -7.66 8.52
C LEU A 399 4.77 -8.29 7.59
N SER A 400 3.88 -9.12 8.17
CA SER A 400 2.76 -9.79 7.47
C SER A 400 3.20 -10.58 6.24
N LEU A 401 4.19 -11.43 6.45
CA LEU A 401 4.77 -12.32 5.45
C LEU A 401 4.29 -13.77 5.59
N ASP A 402 3.29 -14.02 6.46
CA ASP A 402 2.77 -15.37 6.77
C ASP A 402 3.86 -16.34 7.26
N LEU A 403 4.81 -15.82 8.06
CA LEU A 403 6.01 -16.54 8.46
C LEU A 403 5.72 -17.80 9.29
N THR A 404 4.62 -17.83 10.06
CA THR A 404 4.25 -18.96 10.93
C THR A 404 3.24 -19.90 10.29
N LYS A 405 2.62 -19.57 9.17
CA LYS A 405 1.61 -20.43 8.50
C LYS A 405 2.13 -21.80 8.10
N ALA A 406 3.42 -21.93 7.83
CA ALA A 406 4.03 -23.23 7.54
C ALA A 406 3.94 -24.21 8.74
N GLN A 407 3.87 -23.69 9.97
CA GLN A 407 3.65 -24.51 11.18
C GLN A 407 2.18 -24.93 11.33
N GLU A 408 1.24 -24.05 11.00
CA GLU A 408 -0.20 -24.34 11.03
C GLU A 408 -0.56 -25.44 10.03
N ASN A 409 -0.01 -25.36 8.82
CA ASN A 409 -0.22 -26.38 7.78
C ASN A 409 0.35 -27.77 8.15
N LYS A 410 1.38 -27.84 9.01
CA LYS A 410 1.87 -29.14 9.53
C LYS A 410 0.87 -29.79 10.48
N SER A 411 0.20 -28.99 11.32
CA SER A 411 -0.80 -29.50 12.27
C SER A 411 -2.13 -29.88 11.60
N GLU A 412 -2.41 -29.33 10.42
CA GLU A 412 -3.68 -29.57 9.71
C GLU A 412 -3.63 -30.68 8.65
N ASN A 413 -2.44 -31.20 8.32
CA ASN A 413 -2.32 -32.19 7.23
C ASN A 413 -1.46 -33.42 7.61
N PRO A 414 -1.98 -34.32 8.45
CA PRO A 414 -1.29 -35.57 8.80
C PRO A 414 -0.97 -36.47 7.58
N ILE A 415 -1.66 -36.25 6.46
CA ILE A 415 -1.42 -36.95 5.20
C ILE A 415 -0.04 -36.61 4.63
N ASN A 416 0.42 -35.34 4.72
CA ASN A 416 1.74 -34.95 4.21
C ASN A 416 2.88 -35.57 5.03
N GLU A 417 2.75 -35.70 6.35
CA GLU A 417 3.75 -36.38 7.20
C GLU A 417 3.81 -37.89 6.89
N GLU A 418 2.66 -38.49 6.65
CA GLU A 418 2.62 -39.91 6.25
C GLU A 418 3.28 -40.11 4.88
N VAL A 419 3.03 -39.23 3.93
CA VAL A 419 3.64 -39.25 2.58
C VAL A 419 5.15 -39.06 2.67
N GLU A 420 5.65 -38.09 3.41
CA GLU A 420 7.09 -37.84 3.59
C GLU A 420 7.78 -39.03 4.30
N SER A 421 7.13 -39.60 5.33
CA SER A 421 7.61 -40.81 6.01
C SER A 421 7.70 -42.01 5.06
N LEU A 422 6.68 -42.22 4.22
CA LEU A 422 6.67 -43.29 3.23
C LEU A 422 7.75 -43.09 2.16
N ILE A 423 7.97 -41.84 1.71
CA ILE A 423 9.05 -41.53 0.76
C ILE A 423 10.43 -41.81 1.37
N ALA A 424 10.64 -41.45 2.64
CA ALA A 424 11.88 -41.72 3.34
C ALA A 424 12.11 -43.23 3.48
N GLN A 425 11.09 -44.02 3.88
CA GLN A 425 11.15 -45.48 3.97
C GLN A 425 11.42 -46.11 2.60
N ARG A 426 10.79 -45.65 1.53
CA ARG A 426 11.04 -46.11 0.16
C ARG A 426 12.49 -45.86 -0.26
N THR A 427 13.02 -44.70 0.09
CA THR A 427 14.41 -44.33 -0.21
C THR A 427 15.40 -45.26 0.49
N GLU A 428 15.18 -45.55 1.77
CA GLU A 428 16.03 -46.47 2.56
C GLU A 428 15.91 -47.90 2.07
N ALA A 429 14.70 -48.40 1.73
CA ALA A 429 14.49 -49.70 1.14
C ALA A 429 15.26 -49.85 -0.20
N ARG A 430 15.21 -48.88 -1.07
CA ARG A 430 15.97 -48.86 -2.34
C ARG A 430 17.48 -48.86 -2.12
N LYS A 431 17.99 -48.13 -1.14
CA LYS A 431 19.40 -48.09 -0.75
C LYS A 431 19.87 -49.47 -0.27
N ASN A 432 19.02 -50.16 0.44
CA ASN A 432 19.26 -51.49 0.95
C ASN A 432 18.96 -52.62 -0.07
N LYS A 433 18.56 -52.24 -1.33
CA LYS A 433 18.16 -53.18 -2.40
C LYS A 433 16.93 -54.04 -2.06
N ASP A 434 16.12 -53.61 -1.11
CA ASP A 434 14.84 -54.22 -0.77
C ASP A 434 13.75 -53.68 -1.73
N TRP A 435 13.70 -54.30 -2.89
CA TRP A 435 12.79 -53.88 -3.96
C TRP A 435 11.33 -54.18 -3.63
N ALA A 436 11.07 -55.25 -2.87
CA ALA A 436 9.71 -55.64 -2.49
C ALA A 436 9.05 -54.56 -1.60
N THR A 437 9.77 -54.10 -0.58
CA THR A 437 9.32 -53.03 0.32
C THR A 437 9.20 -51.68 -0.45
N ALA A 438 10.15 -51.38 -1.32
CA ALA A 438 10.11 -50.13 -2.13
C ALA A 438 8.90 -50.08 -3.06
N ASP A 439 8.52 -51.20 -3.68
CA ASP A 439 7.35 -51.30 -4.57
C ASP A 439 6.05 -51.26 -3.78
N ALA A 440 5.95 -51.94 -2.64
CA ALA A 440 4.77 -51.87 -1.77
C ALA A 440 4.50 -50.43 -1.28
N ILE A 441 5.55 -49.66 -0.93
CA ILE A 441 5.41 -48.26 -0.52
C ILE A 441 4.99 -47.39 -1.70
N ARG A 442 5.52 -47.63 -2.90
CA ARG A 442 5.09 -46.93 -4.12
C ARG A 442 3.60 -47.12 -4.39
N ASP A 443 3.12 -48.34 -4.26
CA ASP A 443 1.71 -48.66 -4.49
C ASP A 443 0.81 -47.99 -3.44
N LYS A 444 1.24 -47.96 -2.16
CA LYS A 444 0.54 -47.23 -1.10
C LYS A 444 0.49 -45.72 -1.39
N LEU A 445 1.58 -45.12 -1.84
CA LEU A 445 1.62 -43.69 -2.23
C LEU A 445 0.66 -43.40 -3.42
N LYS A 446 0.56 -44.34 -4.37
CA LYS A 446 -0.37 -44.24 -5.49
C LYS A 446 -1.84 -44.33 -5.05
N GLU A 447 -2.16 -45.22 -4.07
CA GLU A 447 -3.50 -45.27 -3.45
C GLU A 447 -3.87 -43.95 -2.75
N MET A 448 -2.88 -43.23 -2.19
CA MET A 448 -3.02 -41.90 -1.61
C MET A 448 -3.08 -40.77 -2.67
N LYS A 449 -3.11 -41.11 -3.98
CA LYS A 449 -3.02 -40.17 -5.10
C LYS A 449 -1.76 -39.32 -5.08
N VAL A 450 -0.65 -39.84 -4.67
CA VAL A 450 0.65 -39.17 -4.64
C VAL A 450 1.52 -39.71 -5.79
N VAL A 451 1.91 -38.80 -6.66
CA VAL A 451 2.88 -39.05 -7.73
C VAL A 451 4.28 -38.74 -7.21
N VAL A 452 5.20 -39.68 -7.36
CA VAL A 452 6.59 -39.55 -6.90
C VAL A 452 7.53 -39.65 -8.10
N GLU A 453 8.36 -38.63 -8.32
CA GLU A 453 9.36 -38.55 -9.37
C GLU A 453 10.78 -38.57 -8.82
N ASP A 454 11.58 -39.54 -9.25
CA ASP A 454 13.00 -39.62 -8.92
C ASP A 454 13.78 -38.66 -9.84
N THR A 455 14.38 -37.60 -9.29
CA THR A 455 15.17 -36.61 -10.03
C THR A 455 16.65 -36.69 -9.64
N LYS A 456 17.54 -36.06 -10.43
CA LYS A 456 18.99 -36.01 -10.12
C LYS A 456 19.29 -35.27 -8.81
N ASP A 457 18.40 -34.36 -8.41
CA ASP A 457 18.54 -33.53 -7.21
C ASP A 457 17.76 -34.05 -6.00
N GLY A 458 17.17 -35.27 -6.10
CA GLY A 458 16.34 -35.86 -5.05
C GLY A 458 14.98 -36.33 -5.55
N ILE A 459 14.10 -36.69 -4.62
CA ILE A 459 12.73 -37.14 -4.91
C ILE A 459 11.80 -35.95 -4.86
N LYS A 460 11.01 -35.75 -5.93
CA LYS A 460 9.89 -34.80 -5.96
C LYS A 460 8.57 -35.56 -5.91
N TRP A 461 7.57 -34.98 -5.28
CA TRP A 461 6.24 -35.55 -5.23
C TRP A 461 5.14 -34.47 -5.28
N HIS A 462 3.96 -34.83 -5.72
CA HIS A 462 2.76 -33.98 -5.73
C HIS A 462 1.51 -34.86 -5.70
N PHE A 463 0.38 -34.30 -5.30
CA PHE A 463 -0.90 -34.98 -5.41
C PHE A 463 -1.39 -34.97 -6.87
N GLU A 464 -1.96 -36.09 -7.32
CA GLU A 464 -2.66 -36.21 -8.60
C GLU A 464 -3.98 -35.43 -8.49
N ASN A 465 -4.18 -34.44 -9.37
CA ASN A 465 -5.41 -33.60 -9.40
C ASN A 465 -6.65 -34.38 -9.84
#